data_8faffb9111b2f3b7e51a1fe281b78e3e
#
_entry.id   8faffb9111b2f3b7e51a1fe281b78e3e
#
_cell.length_a   1.000
_cell.length_b   1.000
_cell.length_c   1.000
_cell.angle_alpha   90.00
_cell.angle_beta   90.00
_cell.angle_gamma   90.00
#
_symmetry.space_group_name_H-M   'P 1'
#
loop_
_entity.id
_entity.type
_entity.pdbx_description
1 polymer ?
#
loop_
_entity_poly.entity_id
_entity_poly.type
_entity_poly.pdbx_seq_one_letter_code
_entity_poly.pdbx_strand_id
1 'polypeptide(L)'
;RNMDVFRTDRIRNVVLLGHGGAGKTTLAEAMAYLAGMTNRLGRVEDGNTVSDYDKEEIKRHFSISTTLIPVPWDKVKINVLDTPGYFDFVGEVEEAVSAADAAIIVVSGKAGVQVGTQKAWNLCEKYKLPRMIFVTDMDVDDVSYRKVVEQLTELYGKKIAPLHFPIRDRKSTRLNS
;
A
#
# COMPACT_ATOMS: atom_id res chain seq x y z
N ARG A 1 3.57 18.48 -22.04
CA ARG A 1 3.01 18.53 -20.66
C ARG A 1 3.93 19.39 -19.82
N ASN A 2 3.49 20.56 -19.37
CA ASN A 2 4.24 21.33 -18.39
C ASN A 2 4.40 20.48 -17.15
N MET A 3 5.64 20.21 -16.74
CA MET A 3 5.90 19.60 -15.46
C MET A 3 5.63 20.64 -14.38
N ASP A 4 4.66 20.38 -13.51
CA ASP A 4 4.41 21.24 -12.35
C ASP A 4 5.64 21.22 -11.45
N VAL A 5 6.16 22.40 -11.15
CA VAL A 5 7.31 22.57 -10.27
C VAL A 5 6.79 22.65 -8.83
N PHE A 6 7.13 21.67 -8.02
CA PHE A 6 6.79 21.64 -6.60
C PHE A 6 7.96 22.17 -5.76
N ARG A 7 7.68 22.98 -4.74
CA ARG A 7 8.67 23.37 -3.73
C ARG A 7 8.97 22.17 -2.82
N THR A 8 10.17 22.12 -2.27
CA THR A 8 10.61 21.01 -1.39
C THR A 8 9.73 20.81 -0.17
N ASP A 9 9.17 21.89 0.39
CA ASP A 9 8.23 21.85 1.50
C ASP A 9 6.84 21.24 1.12
N ARG A 10 6.61 21.02 -0.18
CA ARG A 10 5.40 20.43 -0.76
C ARG A 10 5.63 19.02 -1.34
N ILE A 11 6.77 18.41 -1.07
CA ILE A 11 7.09 17.03 -1.49
C ILE A 11 7.09 16.13 -0.26
N ARG A 12 6.46 14.96 -0.39
CA ARG A 12 6.45 13.91 0.63
C ARG A 12 6.76 12.56 -0.01
N ASN A 13 7.69 11.84 0.59
CA ASN A 13 8.04 10.49 0.17
C ASN A 13 7.32 9.49 1.08
N VAL A 14 6.47 8.67 0.51
CA VAL A 14 5.67 7.67 1.25
C VAL A 14 5.99 6.29 0.72
N VAL A 15 6.47 5.41 1.60
CA VAL A 15 6.79 4.03 1.23
C VAL A 15 5.62 3.11 1.54
N LEU A 16 5.28 2.22 0.59
CA LEU A 16 4.32 1.15 0.79
C LEU A 16 5.05 -0.11 1.26
N LEU A 17 4.69 -0.59 2.43
CA LEU A 17 5.26 -1.77 3.06
C LEU A 17 4.17 -2.82 3.29
N GLY A 18 4.54 -4.08 3.46
CA GLY A 18 3.61 -5.16 3.78
C GLY A 18 3.99 -6.48 3.11
N HIS A 19 3.23 -7.51 3.39
CA HIS A 19 3.44 -8.86 2.86
C HIS A 19 3.21 -8.92 1.33
N GLY A 20 3.83 -9.89 0.67
CA GLY A 20 3.56 -10.17 -0.75
C GLY A 20 2.09 -10.51 -0.96
N GLY A 21 1.45 -9.91 -1.96
CA GLY A 21 0.03 -10.08 -2.23
C GLY A 21 -0.94 -9.29 -1.34
N ALA A 22 -0.45 -8.42 -0.44
CA ALA A 22 -1.33 -7.58 0.39
C ALA A 22 -2.02 -6.42 -0.37
N GLY A 23 -1.68 -6.19 -1.65
CA GLY A 23 -2.30 -5.16 -2.47
C GLY A 23 -1.55 -3.83 -2.51
N LYS A 24 -0.23 -3.80 -2.24
CA LYS A 24 0.59 -2.57 -2.32
C LYS A 24 0.56 -1.93 -3.70
N THR A 25 0.92 -2.68 -4.73
CA THR A 25 0.90 -2.23 -6.13
C THR A 25 -0.50 -1.79 -6.56
N THR A 26 -1.54 -2.53 -6.16
CA THR A 26 -2.94 -2.15 -6.43
C THR A 26 -3.31 -0.82 -5.78
N LEU A 27 -2.86 -0.58 -4.55
CA LEU A 27 -3.05 0.70 -3.86
C LEU A 27 -2.31 1.84 -4.57
N ALA A 28 -1.03 1.62 -4.93
CA ALA A 28 -0.22 2.60 -5.67
C ALA A 28 -0.87 2.96 -7.01
N GLU A 29 -1.38 1.99 -7.73
CA GLU A 29 -2.09 2.15 -9.00
C GLU A 29 -3.39 2.96 -8.84
N ALA A 30 -4.16 2.68 -7.79
CA ALA A 30 -5.36 3.43 -7.46
C ALA A 30 -5.06 4.89 -7.11
N MET A 31 -3.98 5.16 -6.36
CA MET A 31 -3.54 6.52 -6.05
C MET A 31 -3.12 7.27 -7.33
N ALA A 32 -2.36 6.64 -8.23
CA ALA A 32 -1.95 7.21 -9.50
C ALA A 32 -3.15 7.53 -10.40
N TYR A 33 -4.11 6.63 -10.47
CA TYR A 33 -5.34 6.81 -11.24
C TYR A 33 -6.19 7.97 -10.71
N LEU A 34 -6.43 8.03 -9.40
CA LEU A 34 -7.19 9.12 -8.76
C LEU A 34 -6.52 10.49 -8.92
N ALA A 35 -5.20 10.52 -8.95
CA ALA A 35 -4.42 11.74 -9.22
C ALA A 35 -4.37 12.12 -10.71
N GLY A 36 -5.02 11.36 -11.59
CA GLY A 36 -5.05 11.61 -13.03
C GLY A 36 -3.72 11.36 -13.73
N MET A 37 -2.81 10.60 -13.11
CA MET A 37 -1.52 10.23 -13.69
C MET A 37 -1.66 9.15 -14.76
N THR A 38 -2.69 8.32 -14.65
CA THR A 38 -3.04 7.28 -15.62
C THR A 38 -4.48 7.46 -16.10
N ASN A 39 -4.75 7.03 -17.33
CA ASN A 39 -6.09 7.09 -17.90
C ASN A 39 -6.93 5.83 -17.61
N ARG A 40 -6.31 4.83 -16.99
CA ARG A 40 -6.94 3.56 -16.63
C ARG A 40 -6.40 3.09 -15.30
N LEU A 41 -7.21 2.32 -14.59
CA LEU A 41 -6.77 1.57 -13.41
C LEU A 41 -6.14 0.26 -13.88
N GLY A 42 -4.81 0.12 -13.70
CA GLY A 42 -4.07 -1.11 -14.03
C GLY A 42 -4.36 -2.22 -13.01
N ARG A 43 -4.12 -3.46 -13.42
CA ARG A 43 -4.23 -4.66 -12.58
C ARG A 43 -2.95 -5.50 -12.69
N VAL A 44 -2.51 -6.03 -11.57
CA VAL A 44 -1.31 -6.89 -11.51
C VAL A 44 -1.49 -8.14 -12.37
N GLU A 45 -2.69 -8.75 -12.33
CA GLU A 45 -3.02 -9.94 -13.11
C GLU A 45 -2.95 -9.71 -14.62
N ASP A 46 -3.23 -8.48 -15.07
CA ASP A 46 -3.19 -8.09 -16.47
C ASP A 46 -1.77 -7.64 -16.91
N GLY A 47 -0.82 -7.53 -15.98
CA GLY A 47 0.54 -7.07 -16.23
C GLY A 47 0.61 -5.65 -16.81
N ASN A 48 -0.30 -4.77 -16.42
CA ASN A 48 -0.47 -3.46 -17.02
C ASN A 48 -0.44 -2.31 -16.01
N THR A 49 0.12 -2.55 -14.82
CA THR A 49 0.35 -1.55 -13.77
C THR A 49 1.48 -0.59 -14.13
N VAL A 50 1.51 0.56 -13.48
CA VAL A 50 2.58 1.56 -13.66
C VAL A 50 3.87 1.11 -12.96
N SER A 51 3.78 0.32 -11.89
CA SER A 51 4.94 -0.10 -11.10
C SER A 51 5.63 -1.34 -11.64
N ASP A 52 4.88 -2.33 -12.12
CA ASP A 52 5.44 -3.60 -12.63
C ASP A 52 5.69 -3.50 -14.14
N TYR A 53 6.83 -2.94 -14.54
CA TYR A 53 7.21 -2.77 -15.94
C TYR A 53 8.28 -3.76 -16.42
N ASP A 54 8.95 -4.47 -15.50
CA ASP A 54 9.92 -5.50 -15.85
C ASP A 54 9.20 -6.78 -16.31
N LYS A 55 9.77 -7.45 -17.32
CA LYS A 55 9.20 -8.69 -17.86
C LYS A 55 9.11 -9.81 -16.83
N GLU A 56 10.05 -9.87 -15.88
CA GLU A 56 10.03 -10.84 -14.79
C GLU A 56 8.94 -10.50 -13.77
N GLU A 57 8.72 -9.23 -13.43
CA GLU A 57 7.64 -8.77 -12.56
C GLU A 57 6.28 -9.14 -13.14
N ILE A 58 6.06 -8.82 -14.42
CA ILE A 58 4.83 -9.16 -15.15
C ILE A 58 4.60 -10.68 -15.19
N LYS A 59 5.64 -11.46 -15.50
CA LYS A 59 5.53 -12.92 -15.59
C LYS A 59 5.22 -13.59 -14.27
N ARG A 60 5.77 -13.04 -13.18
CA ARG A 60 5.64 -13.61 -11.83
C ARG A 60 4.48 -13.00 -11.04
N HIS A 61 3.85 -11.93 -11.53
CA HIS A 61 2.80 -11.17 -10.87
C HIS A 61 3.19 -10.65 -9.49
N PHE A 62 4.47 -10.22 -9.34
CA PHE A 62 4.95 -9.54 -8.13
C PHE A 62 6.14 -8.62 -8.42
N SER A 63 6.26 -7.55 -7.62
CA SER A 63 7.33 -6.56 -7.76
C SER A 63 8.67 -7.10 -7.25
N ILE A 64 9.74 -6.83 -7.99
CA ILE A 64 11.12 -7.20 -7.65
C ILE A 64 11.89 -5.97 -7.17
N SER A 65 11.69 -4.83 -7.82
CA SER A 65 12.35 -3.57 -7.53
C SER A 65 11.38 -2.55 -6.95
N THR A 66 11.92 -1.56 -6.22
CA THR A 66 11.13 -0.43 -5.75
C THR A 66 10.82 0.53 -6.90
N THR A 67 9.56 0.87 -7.08
CA THR A 67 9.10 1.81 -8.11
C THR A 67 8.63 3.11 -7.48
N LEU A 68 9.09 4.24 -8.01
CA LEU A 68 8.66 5.57 -7.61
C LEU A 68 7.51 6.04 -8.49
N ILE A 69 6.35 6.29 -7.88
CA ILE A 69 5.15 6.78 -8.55
C ILE A 69 4.83 8.18 -8.02
N PRO A 70 4.93 9.22 -8.85
CA PRO A 70 4.56 10.58 -8.43
C PRO A 70 3.04 10.75 -8.43
N VAL A 71 2.49 11.14 -7.30
CA VAL A 71 1.05 11.40 -7.10
C VAL A 71 0.86 12.87 -6.71
N PRO A 72 0.52 13.77 -7.66
CA PRO A 72 0.17 15.14 -7.32
C PRO A 72 -1.23 15.18 -6.69
N TRP A 73 -1.33 15.79 -5.52
CA TRP A 73 -2.58 15.91 -4.78
C TRP A 73 -2.64 17.25 -4.03
N ASP A 74 -3.63 18.06 -4.29
CA ASP A 74 -3.89 19.35 -3.63
C ASP A 74 -2.62 20.18 -3.37
N LYS A 75 -1.89 20.53 -4.42
CA LYS A 75 -0.65 21.32 -4.39
C LYS A 75 0.55 20.66 -3.66
N VAL A 76 0.44 19.37 -3.31
CA VAL A 76 1.52 18.56 -2.75
C VAL A 76 1.87 17.48 -3.76
N LYS A 77 3.14 17.14 -3.87
CA LYS A 77 3.62 15.98 -4.61
C LYS A 77 3.91 14.86 -3.63
N ILE A 78 3.17 13.78 -3.71
CA ILE A 78 3.44 12.57 -2.95
C ILE A 78 4.22 11.62 -3.86
N ASN A 79 5.46 11.32 -3.52
CA ASN A 79 6.23 10.27 -4.17
C ASN A 79 5.92 8.96 -3.45
N VAL A 80 5.14 8.10 -4.09
CA VAL A 80 4.82 6.76 -3.59
C VAL A 80 5.93 5.81 -4.00
N LEU A 81 6.59 5.18 -3.03
CA LEU A 81 7.61 4.17 -3.21
C LEU A 81 6.94 2.79 -3.03
N ASP A 82 6.58 2.16 -4.15
CA ASP A 82 6.01 0.81 -4.14
C ASP A 82 7.13 -0.21 -4.02
N THR A 83 7.17 -0.96 -2.92
CA THR A 83 8.25 -1.88 -2.59
C THR A 83 7.87 -3.34 -2.82
N PRO A 84 8.86 -4.23 -3.12
CA PRO A 84 8.64 -5.66 -3.15
C PRO A 84 8.11 -6.19 -1.82
N GLY A 85 7.18 -7.14 -1.87
CA GLY A 85 6.58 -7.74 -0.68
C GLY A 85 7.26 -9.04 -0.22
N TYR A 86 8.20 -9.57 -1.01
CA TYR A 86 8.88 -10.82 -0.72
C TYR A 86 10.21 -10.58 0.01
N PHE A 87 10.59 -11.52 0.86
CA PHE A 87 11.71 -11.40 1.79
C PHE A 87 13.08 -11.39 1.12
N ASP A 88 13.18 -11.88 -0.12
CA ASP A 88 14.44 -11.93 -0.87
C ASP A 88 14.92 -10.53 -1.31
N PHE A 89 14.05 -9.52 -1.24
CA PHE A 89 14.32 -8.15 -1.68
C PHE A 89 14.46 -7.14 -0.53
N VAL A 90 15.02 -7.57 0.61
CA VAL A 90 15.14 -6.73 1.82
C VAL A 90 15.94 -5.45 1.55
N GLY A 91 17.00 -5.52 0.73
CA GLY A 91 17.82 -4.35 0.37
C GLY A 91 17.01 -3.23 -0.28
N GLU A 92 16.18 -3.56 -1.27
CA GLU A 92 15.28 -2.62 -1.95
C GLU A 92 14.31 -1.94 -0.96
N VAL A 93 13.79 -2.71 -0.01
CA VAL A 93 12.87 -2.20 1.01
C VAL A 93 13.57 -1.25 1.97
N GLU A 94 14.77 -1.58 2.43
CA GLU A 94 15.56 -0.72 3.33
C GLU A 94 15.98 0.59 2.66
N GLU A 95 16.37 0.56 1.40
CA GLU A 95 16.68 1.76 0.61
C GLU A 95 15.46 2.68 0.51
N ALA A 96 14.29 2.13 0.16
CA ALA A 96 13.04 2.89 0.08
C ALA A 96 12.65 3.51 1.43
N VAL A 97 12.78 2.77 2.52
CA VAL A 97 12.48 3.25 3.89
C VAL A 97 13.43 4.38 4.29
N SER A 98 14.71 4.30 3.94
CA SER A 98 15.68 5.35 4.25
C SER A 98 15.40 6.68 3.55
N ALA A 99 14.73 6.64 2.40
CA ALA A 99 14.33 7.81 1.62
C ALA A 99 12.93 8.35 1.95
N ALA A 100 12.15 7.64 2.78
CA ALA A 100 10.76 7.95 3.06
C ALA A 100 10.56 8.89 4.25
N ASP A 101 9.56 9.75 4.16
CA ASP A 101 9.09 10.61 5.27
C ASP A 101 8.05 9.87 6.14
N ALA A 102 7.31 8.94 5.55
CA ALA A 102 6.28 8.14 6.21
C ALA A 102 6.07 6.80 5.50
N ALA A 103 5.42 5.86 6.17
CA ALA A 103 5.07 4.56 5.63
C ALA A 103 3.57 4.29 5.65
N ILE A 104 3.08 3.58 4.65
CA ILE A 104 1.77 2.92 4.67
C ILE A 104 2.02 1.41 4.70
N ILE A 105 1.64 0.76 5.80
CA ILE A 105 1.69 -0.70 5.91
C ILE A 105 0.38 -1.26 5.39
N VAL A 106 0.44 -1.97 4.27
CA VAL A 106 -0.72 -2.57 3.62
C VAL A 106 -0.97 -3.96 4.17
N VAL A 107 -2.18 -4.19 4.66
CA VAL A 107 -2.62 -5.45 5.28
C VAL A 107 -3.85 -5.96 4.53
N SER A 108 -3.82 -7.20 4.07
CA SER A 108 -5.00 -7.83 3.48
C SER A 108 -6.04 -8.16 4.57
N GLY A 109 -7.25 -7.65 4.42
CA GLY A 109 -8.35 -7.98 5.33
C GLY A 109 -8.71 -9.46 5.32
N LYS A 110 -8.48 -10.15 4.21
CA LYS A 110 -8.67 -11.59 4.05
C LYS A 110 -7.61 -12.41 4.78
N ALA A 111 -6.34 -12.03 4.63
CA ALA A 111 -5.22 -12.77 5.21
C ALA A 111 -4.89 -12.35 6.65
N GLY A 112 -5.30 -11.16 7.06
CA GLY A 112 -4.96 -10.58 8.36
C GLY A 112 -3.49 -10.21 8.46
N VAL A 113 -2.98 -10.18 9.70
CA VAL A 113 -1.58 -9.85 9.97
C VAL A 113 -0.67 -11.01 9.60
N GLN A 114 0.27 -10.78 8.70
CA GLN A 114 1.22 -11.74 8.19
C GLN A 114 2.65 -11.40 8.61
N VAL A 115 3.61 -12.31 8.37
CA VAL A 115 5.02 -12.08 8.69
C VAL A 115 5.58 -10.82 8.04
N GLY A 116 5.20 -10.52 6.79
CA GLY A 116 5.58 -9.28 6.11
C GLY A 116 5.04 -8.03 6.78
N THR A 117 3.85 -8.08 7.38
CA THR A 117 3.28 -6.99 8.18
C THR A 117 4.13 -6.72 9.41
N GLN A 118 4.53 -7.78 10.14
CA GLN A 118 5.35 -7.65 11.34
C GLN A 118 6.75 -7.11 11.01
N LYS A 119 7.36 -7.60 9.92
CA LYS A 119 8.65 -7.08 9.44
C LYS A 119 8.56 -5.60 9.05
N ALA A 120 7.51 -5.21 8.33
CA ALA A 120 7.25 -3.81 7.98
C ALA A 120 7.10 -2.93 9.23
N TRP A 121 6.37 -3.39 10.22
CA TRP A 121 6.23 -2.69 11.50
C TRP A 121 7.57 -2.50 12.19
N ASN A 122 8.36 -3.57 12.33
CA ASN A 122 9.68 -3.54 12.98
C ASN A 122 10.66 -2.63 12.23
N LEU A 123 10.58 -2.59 10.90
CA LEU A 123 11.38 -1.70 10.09
C LEU A 123 11.03 -0.22 10.34
N CYS A 124 9.74 0.10 10.43
CA CYS A 124 9.29 1.43 10.81
C CYS A 124 9.73 1.83 12.24
N GLU A 125 9.75 0.89 13.20
CA GLU A 125 10.31 1.14 14.54
C GLU A 125 11.81 1.41 14.50
N LYS A 126 12.58 0.60 13.75
CA LYS A 126 14.03 0.75 13.58
C LYS A 126 14.40 2.14 13.04
N TYR A 127 13.68 2.61 12.04
CA TYR A 127 13.94 3.90 11.39
C TYR A 127 13.14 5.06 11.99
N LYS A 128 12.35 4.83 13.05
CA LYS A 128 11.46 5.81 13.69
C LYS A 128 10.52 6.48 12.69
N LEU A 129 10.07 5.73 11.70
CA LEU A 129 9.25 6.23 10.61
C LEU A 129 7.77 6.31 11.03
N PRO A 130 7.12 7.48 10.88
CA PRO A 130 5.67 7.59 11.04
C PRO A 130 4.96 6.63 10.09
N ARG A 131 3.89 5.99 10.56
CA ARG A 131 3.20 4.97 9.78
C ARG A 131 1.69 5.00 9.93
N MET A 132 1.03 4.59 8.88
CA MET A 132 -0.40 4.31 8.80
C MET A 132 -0.59 2.86 8.37
N ILE A 133 -1.65 2.21 8.81
CA ILE A 133 -2.07 0.90 8.29
C ILE A 133 -3.23 1.11 7.33
N PHE A 134 -3.14 0.51 6.16
CA PHE A 134 -4.21 0.46 5.17
C PHE A 134 -4.67 -0.98 4.98
N VAL A 135 -5.96 -1.24 5.21
CA VAL A 135 -6.53 -2.59 5.09
C VAL A 135 -7.23 -2.71 3.74
N THR A 136 -6.79 -3.69 2.94
CA THR A 136 -7.36 -4.05 1.63
C THR A 136 -8.39 -5.17 1.76
N ASP A 137 -8.99 -5.60 0.65
CA ASP A 137 -9.91 -6.75 0.55
C ASP A 137 -11.14 -6.67 1.48
N MET A 138 -11.58 -5.44 1.81
CA MET A 138 -12.74 -5.22 2.70
C MET A 138 -14.08 -5.46 2.01
N ASP A 139 -14.08 -5.62 0.69
CA ASP A 139 -15.20 -5.94 -0.19
C ASP A 139 -15.43 -7.45 -0.36
N VAL A 140 -14.48 -8.27 0.11
CA VAL A 140 -14.56 -9.73 0.05
C VAL A 140 -15.51 -10.25 1.14
N ASP A 141 -16.32 -11.25 0.79
CA ASP A 141 -17.19 -11.94 1.73
C ASP A 141 -16.38 -12.59 2.88
N ASP A 142 -16.98 -12.62 4.07
CA ASP A 142 -16.39 -13.17 5.31
C ASP A 142 -15.19 -12.40 5.87
N VAL A 143 -14.78 -11.27 5.27
CA VAL A 143 -13.78 -10.39 5.87
C VAL A 143 -14.38 -9.57 6.99
N SER A 144 -13.78 -9.64 8.16
CA SER A 144 -14.21 -8.87 9.34
C SER A 144 -13.19 -7.82 9.70
N TYR A 145 -13.55 -6.55 9.50
CA TYR A 145 -12.77 -5.40 9.94
C TYR A 145 -12.40 -5.50 11.44
N ARG A 146 -13.38 -5.90 12.28
CA ARG A 146 -13.18 -6.04 13.71
C ARG A 146 -12.06 -7.03 14.05
N LYS A 147 -12.04 -8.20 13.39
CA LYS A 147 -10.98 -9.21 13.60
C LYS A 147 -9.60 -8.68 13.22
N VAL A 148 -9.48 -7.93 12.12
CA VAL A 148 -8.21 -7.32 11.72
C VAL A 148 -7.73 -6.29 12.76
N VAL A 149 -8.63 -5.43 13.23
CA VAL A 149 -8.30 -4.44 14.27
C VAL A 149 -7.92 -5.13 15.60
N GLU A 150 -8.61 -6.20 15.97
CA GLU A 150 -8.28 -6.99 17.18
C GLU A 150 -6.88 -7.59 17.07
N GLN A 151 -6.52 -8.23 15.93
CA GLN A 151 -5.17 -8.76 15.69
C GLN A 151 -4.09 -7.68 15.76
N LEU A 152 -4.32 -6.54 15.14
CA LEU A 152 -3.40 -5.41 15.16
C LEU A 152 -3.23 -4.85 16.57
N THR A 153 -4.32 -4.74 17.33
CA THR A 153 -4.31 -4.23 18.69
C THR A 153 -3.62 -5.21 19.67
N GLU A 154 -3.80 -6.51 19.47
CA GLU A 154 -3.13 -7.54 20.24
C GLU A 154 -1.60 -7.46 20.07
N LEU A 155 -1.13 -7.26 18.83
CA LEU A 155 0.30 -7.21 18.52
C LEU A 155 0.95 -5.88 18.86
N TYR A 156 0.26 -4.75 18.63
CA TYR A 156 0.85 -3.41 18.67
C TYR A 156 0.23 -2.49 19.74
N GLY A 157 -0.78 -2.98 20.44
CA GLY A 157 -1.37 -2.33 21.62
C GLY A 157 -1.98 -0.96 21.31
N LYS A 158 -1.75 -0.02 22.23
CA LYS A 158 -2.30 1.34 22.18
C LYS A 158 -1.81 2.21 20.99
N LYS A 159 -0.87 1.70 20.19
CA LYS A 159 -0.40 2.39 18.99
C LYS A 159 -1.41 2.29 17.83
N ILE A 160 -2.41 1.42 17.93
CA ILE A 160 -3.45 1.23 16.93
C ILE A 160 -4.64 2.13 17.25
N ALA A 161 -4.92 3.07 16.33
CA ALA A 161 -6.06 3.98 16.42
C ALA A 161 -6.83 3.93 15.09
N PRO A 162 -8.00 3.27 15.03
CA PRO A 162 -8.82 3.25 13.82
C PRO A 162 -9.30 4.64 13.41
N LEU A 163 -9.07 5.03 12.15
CA LEU A 163 -9.48 6.31 11.58
C LEU A 163 -10.78 6.19 10.77
N HIS A 164 -11.00 5.04 10.11
CA HIS A 164 -12.13 4.79 9.24
C HIS A 164 -12.77 3.46 9.56
N PHE A 165 -14.08 3.37 9.34
CA PHE A 165 -14.87 2.16 9.49
C PHE A 165 -15.52 1.81 8.14
N PRO A 166 -15.50 0.55 7.69
CA PRO A 166 -16.19 0.15 6.48
C PRO A 166 -17.71 0.24 6.69
N ILE A 167 -18.39 0.86 5.74
CA ILE A 167 -19.84 0.90 5.71
C ILE A 167 -20.30 -0.25 4.81
N ARG A 168 -20.96 -1.26 5.39
CA ARG A 168 -21.58 -2.33 4.61
C ARG A 168 -22.91 -1.85 4.06
N ASP A 169 -23.06 -1.84 2.73
CA ASP A 169 -24.37 -1.64 2.12
C ASP A 169 -25.20 -2.92 2.27
N ARG A 170 -26.28 -2.84 3.04
CA ARG A 170 -27.20 -3.98 3.23
C ARG A 170 -27.90 -4.44 1.93
N LYS A 171 -27.85 -3.65 0.86
CA LYS A 171 -28.45 -3.99 -0.43
C LYS A 171 -27.59 -4.96 -1.24
N SER A 172 -26.27 -5.01 -1.06
CA SER A 172 -25.40 -5.93 -1.80
C SER A 172 -25.55 -7.38 -1.35
N THR A 173 -26.01 -7.63 -0.12
CA THR A 173 -26.23 -8.98 0.42
C THR A 173 -27.53 -9.67 -0.10
N ARG A 174 -28.39 -8.95 -0.84
CA ARG A 174 -29.67 -9.50 -1.37
C ARG A 174 -29.62 -9.91 -2.84
N LEU A 175 -28.50 -9.69 -3.53
CA LEU A 175 -28.39 -10.00 -4.97
C LEU A 175 -27.68 -11.34 -5.27
N ASN A 176 -27.21 -12.07 -4.25
CA ASN A 176 -26.55 -13.36 -4.39
C ASN A 176 -27.28 -14.50 -3.65
N SER A 177 -28.59 -14.45 -3.58
CA SER A 177 -29.42 -15.57 -3.13
C SER A 177 -30.37 -16.03 -4.25
#